data_3020720711d0af428048b0a5d424de32
#
_entry.id   3020720711d0af428048b0a5d424de32
#
_cell.length_a   1.000
_cell.length_b   1.000
_cell.length_c   1.000
_cell.angle_alpha   90.00
_cell.angle_beta   90.00
_cell.angle_gamma   90.00
#
_symmetry.space_group_name_H-M   'P 1'
#
loop_
_entity.id
_entity.type
_entity.pdbx_description
1 polymer ?
#
loop_
_entity_poly.entity_id
_entity_poly.type
_entity_poly.pdbx_seq_one_letter_code
_entity_poly.pdbx_strand_id
1 'polypeptide(L)'
;MMSRCLYCYQELGEGETDFHPQCGKKIFGSKTVPLLPYTKADIKQLAEQVIRSQTTLTGVQAKLSLDISSSPNQPQRFTIVGLWGRYILKPQTEQFKYMPEVEDLTMHLAELAKVNVVPHSLIRFADGELAYITKRIDRTAKGEKLPMEDMCQLSERLTEYKYKGSYEKIAKIIMQYSSVPKLDVINFWEQV
;
A
#
# COMPACT_ATOMS: atom_id res chain seq x y z
N MET A 1 -22.17 9.48 16.35
CA MET A 1 -21.57 9.67 15.01
C MET A 1 -21.64 8.32 14.30
N MET A 2 -22.27 8.23 13.14
CA MET A 2 -22.29 6.98 12.38
C MET A 2 -20.87 6.68 11.90
N SER A 3 -20.40 5.46 12.11
CA SER A 3 -19.10 5.00 11.63
C SER A 3 -19.13 4.75 10.12
N ARG A 4 -18.04 5.03 9.43
CA ARG A 4 -17.92 4.84 7.97
C ARG A 4 -16.94 3.73 7.64
N CYS A 5 -17.23 3.03 6.55
CA CYS A 5 -16.36 1.99 6.02
C CYS A 5 -14.99 2.58 5.59
N LEU A 6 -13.90 1.98 6.05
CA LEU A 6 -12.53 2.43 5.76
C LEU A 6 -12.11 2.24 4.29
N TYR A 7 -12.91 1.49 3.52
CA TYR A 7 -12.67 1.32 2.09
C TYR A 7 -13.56 2.22 1.22
N CYS A 8 -14.88 2.18 1.37
CA CYS A 8 -15.79 2.86 0.45
C CYS A 8 -16.39 4.16 1.00
N TYR A 9 -16.08 4.51 2.25
CA TYR A 9 -16.54 5.71 2.98
C TYR A 9 -18.07 5.82 3.17
N GLN A 10 -18.84 4.80 2.77
CA GLN A 10 -20.27 4.73 3.03
C GLN A 10 -20.53 4.38 4.50
N GLU A 11 -21.72 4.71 4.98
CA GLU A 11 -22.15 4.41 6.35
C GLU A 11 -22.18 2.91 6.58
N LEU A 12 -21.68 2.46 7.73
CA LEU A 12 -21.70 1.07 8.16
C LEU A 12 -23.08 0.70 8.71
N GLY A 13 -23.50 -0.54 8.45
CA GLY A 13 -24.71 -1.11 9.03
C GLY A 13 -24.57 -1.43 10.51
N GLU A 14 -25.69 -1.81 11.14
CA GLU A 14 -25.71 -2.23 12.53
C GLU A 14 -24.83 -3.48 12.74
N GLY A 15 -23.92 -3.42 13.71
CA GLY A 15 -22.97 -4.50 14.01
C GLY A 15 -21.76 -4.58 13.09
N GLU A 16 -21.65 -3.73 12.07
CA GLU A 16 -20.46 -3.65 11.24
C GLU A 16 -19.38 -2.73 11.86
N THR A 17 -18.14 -3.15 11.73
CA THR A 17 -16.98 -2.40 12.27
C THR A 17 -15.94 -2.23 11.18
N ASP A 18 -15.52 -1.00 10.95
CA ASP A 18 -14.49 -0.58 9.99
C ASP A 18 -14.76 -0.95 8.52
N PHE A 19 -15.40 -2.06 8.21
CA PHE A 19 -15.63 -2.53 6.84
C PHE A 19 -17.00 -3.18 6.65
N HIS A 20 -17.62 -2.93 5.50
CA HIS A 20 -18.68 -3.83 5.03
C HIS A 20 -18.06 -5.18 4.63
N PRO A 21 -18.75 -6.31 4.82
CA PRO A 21 -18.25 -7.63 4.43
C PRO A 21 -17.80 -7.72 2.97
N GLN A 22 -18.49 -7.04 2.06
CA GLN A 22 -18.13 -7.03 0.63
C GLN A 22 -16.85 -6.21 0.37
N CYS A 23 -16.63 -5.14 1.11
CA CYS A 23 -15.40 -4.33 1.04
C CYS A 23 -14.20 -5.13 1.57
N GLY A 24 -14.36 -5.81 2.70
CA GLY A 24 -13.35 -6.73 3.23
C GLY A 24 -12.99 -7.83 2.22
N LYS A 25 -13.99 -8.44 1.57
CA LYS A 25 -13.75 -9.44 0.53
C LYS A 25 -12.98 -8.89 -0.66
N LYS A 26 -13.25 -7.65 -1.07
CA LYS A 26 -12.61 -7.00 -2.22
C LYS A 26 -11.11 -6.77 -1.97
N ILE A 27 -10.74 -6.32 -0.78
CA ILE A 27 -9.36 -5.99 -0.42
C ILE A 27 -8.58 -7.21 0.09
N PHE A 28 -9.17 -7.98 1.03
CA PHE A 28 -8.47 -9.03 1.76
C PHE A 28 -8.84 -10.45 1.30
N GLY A 29 -9.80 -10.57 0.39
CA GLY A 29 -10.27 -11.87 -0.09
C GLY A 29 -11.24 -12.59 0.87
N SER A 30 -11.57 -11.99 2.02
CA SER A 30 -12.45 -12.54 3.05
C SER A 30 -13.49 -11.50 3.48
N LYS A 31 -14.74 -11.95 3.75
CA LYS A 31 -15.77 -11.09 4.34
C LYS A 31 -15.43 -10.66 5.77
N THR A 32 -14.67 -11.47 6.48
CA THR A 32 -14.11 -11.13 7.80
C THR A 32 -12.72 -10.55 7.58
N VAL A 33 -12.56 -9.29 7.96
CA VAL A 33 -11.28 -8.58 7.80
C VAL A 33 -10.25 -9.16 8.77
N PRO A 34 -9.03 -9.46 8.31
CA PRO A 34 -7.97 -9.93 9.19
C PRO A 34 -7.64 -8.89 10.26
N LEU A 35 -7.44 -9.33 11.48
CA LEU A 35 -7.05 -8.46 12.58
C LEU A 35 -5.65 -7.88 12.34
N LEU A 36 -5.47 -6.61 12.63
CA LEU A 36 -4.15 -5.96 12.70
C LEU A 36 -3.78 -5.79 14.20
N PRO A 37 -3.10 -6.79 14.81
CA PRO A 37 -2.95 -6.86 16.26
C PRO A 37 -1.84 -5.95 16.83
N TYR A 38 -1.36 -5.01 16.04
CA TYR A 38 -0.27 -4.09 16.40
C TYR A 38 -0.82 -2.73 16.77
N THR A 39 -0.10 -2.05 17.66
CA THR A 39 -0.25 -0.61 17.93
C THR A 39 0.74 0.18 17.06
N LYS A 40 0.54 1.48 16.96
CA LYS A 40 1.51 2.37 16.30
C LYS A 40 2.90 2.31 16.96
N ALA A 41 2.95 2.14 18.28
CA ALA A 41 4.22 1.99 19.02
C ALA A 41 4.96 0.70 18.65
N ASP A 42 4.25 -0.43 18.54
CA ASP A 42 4.82 -1.70 18.10
C ASP A 42 5.43 -1.57 16.70
N ILE A 43 4.70 -0.90 15.80
CA ILE A 43 5.14 -0.68 14.42
C ILE A 43 6.42 0.17 14.37
N LYS A 44 6.50 1.22 15.18
CA LYS A 44 7.70 2.07 15.25
C LYS A 44 8.92 1.26 15.69
N GLN A 45 8.78 0.47 16.74
CA GLN A 45 9.86 -0.38 17.25
C GLN A 45 10.29 -1.44 16.23
N LEU A 46 9.35 -2.09 15.56
CA LEU A 46 9.63 -3.10 14.53
C LEU A 46 10.26 -2.46 13.27
N ALA A 47 9.80 -1.30 12.85
CA ALA A 47 10.39 -0.57 11.73
C ALA A 47 11.85 -0.19 12.02
N GLU A 48 12.18 0.26 13.23
CA GLU A 48 13.55 0.54 13.64
C GLU A 48 14.44 -0.72 13.62
N GLN A 49 13.93 -1.86 14.03
CA GLN A 49 14.64 -3.15 13.96
C GLN A 49 14.89 -3.58 12.52
N VAL A 50 13.90 -3.44 11.63
CA VAL A 50 14.04 -3.76 10.20
C VAL A 50 15.05 -2.81 9.52
N ILE A 51 15.03 -1.51 9.83
CA ILE A 51 15.98 -0.54 9.30
C ILE A 51 17.41 -0.86 9.75
N ARG A 52 17.58 -1.25 10.99
CA ARG A 52 18.92 -1.65 11.51
C ARG A 52 19.46 -2.93 10.87
N SER A 53 18.58 -3.85 10.46
CA SER A 53 18.96 -5.11 9.82
C SER A 53 19.14 -5.02 8.30
N GLN A 54 18.59 -4.00 7.66
CA GLN A 54 18.63 -3.81 6.20
C GLN A 54 19.22 -2.43 5.89
N THR A 55 20.47 -2.41 5.45
CA THR A 55 21.27 -1.22 5.14
C THR A 55 20.72 -0.32 4.02
N THR A 56 19.51 -0.56 3.46
CA THR A 56 19.05 0.08 2.23
C THR A 56 17.52 0.27 2.13
N LEU A 57 16.88 0.92 3.11
CA LEU A 57 15.52 1.45 2.91
C LEU A 57 15.52 2.96 3.13
N THR A 58 16.08 3.68 2.16
CA THR A 58 15.90 5.12 2.01
C THR A 58 14.51 5.39 1.46
N GLY A 59 13.58 5.74 2.30
CA GLY A 59 12.25 6.23 1.96
C GLY A 59 11.80 7.21 3.03
N VAL A 60 11.16 8.29 2.63
CA VAL A 60 10.62 9.34 3.51
C VAL A 60 9.56 8.78 4.48
N GLN A 61 8.98 7.63 4.17
CA GLN A 61 7.94 6.98 4.96
C GLN A 61 8.29 5.53 5.29
N ALA A 62 8.18 5.15 6.57
CA ALA A 62 8.28 3.77 7.00
C ALA A 62 7.20 2.93 6.31
N LYS A 63 7.58 1.78 5.78
CA LYS A 63 6.67 0.81 5.16
C LYS A 63 7.00 -0.59 5.64
N LEU A 64 5.98 -1.35 5.95
CA LEU A 64 6.10 -2.72 6.46
C LEU A 64 5.42 -3.69 5.51
N SER A 65 6.06 -4.82 5.32
CA SER A 65 5.49 -5.91 4.52
C SER A 65 4.68 -6.81 5.44
N LEU A 66 3.42 -7.05 5.07
CA LEU A 66 2.48 -7.88 5.83
C LEU A 66 2.01 -9.07 5.00
N ASP A 67 1.69 -10.15 5.69
CA ASP A 67 0.90 -11.25 5.14
C ASP A 67 -0.22 -11.65 6.09
N ILE A 68 -1.22 -12.36 5.56
CA ILE A 68 -2.34 -12.87 6.34
C ILE A 68 -1.98 -14.29 6.80
N SER A 69 -1.91 -14.47 8.11
CA SER A 69 -1.76 -15.78 8.73
C SER A 69 -3.12 -16.30 9.22
N SER A 70 -3.35 -17.59 9.01
CA SER A 70 -4.51 -18.29 9.54
C SER A 70 -4.05 -19.52 10.31
N SER A 71 -4.65 -19.75 11.47
CA SER A 71 -4.47 -20.98 12.26
C SER A 71 -5.83 -21.63 12.48
N PRO A 72 -5.90 -22.95 12.62
CA PRO A 72 -7.16 -23.60 12.95
C PRO A 72 -7.79 -22.98 14.20
N ASN A 73 -9.07 -22.65 14.12
CA ASN A 73 -9.86 -22.07 15.22
C ASN A 73 -9.41 -20.68 15.71
N GLN A 74 -8.61 -19.95 14.94
CA GLN A 74 -8.25 -18.55 15.24
C GLN A 74 -8.68 -17.63 14.10
N PRO A 75 -9.07 -16.38 14.40
CA PRO A 75 -9.35 -15.40 13.36
C PRO A 75 -8.08 -15.13 12.55
N GLN A 76 -8.29 -14.86 11.26
CA GLN A 76 -7.20 -14.41 10.40
C GLN A 76 -6.60 -13.12 10.97
N ARG A 77 -5.28 -13.01 10.91
CA ARG A 77 -4.54 -11.83 11.38
C ARG A 77 -3.41 -11.46 10.44
N PHE A 78 -3.09 -10.19 10.39
CA PHE A 78 -1.88 -9.72 9.74
C PHE A 78 -0.65 -10.06 10.59
N THR A 79 0.39 -10.50 9.89
CA THR A 79 1.71 -10.77 10.48
C THR A 79 2.74 -9.97 9.69
N ILE A 80 3.64 -9.30 10.40
CA ILE A 80 4.77 -8.63 9.79
C ILE A 80 5.73 -9.70 9.30
N VAL A 81 6.05 -9.64 8.03
CA VAL A 81 6.98 -10.55 7.36
C VAL A 81 8.03 -9.72 6.64
N GLY A 82 9.20 -10.28 6.38
CA GLY A 82 10.24 -9.57 5.66
C GLY A 82 9.77 -9.10 4.26
N LEU A 83 10.57 -9.30 3.24
CA LEU A 83 10.27 -8.82 1.88
C LEU A 83 9.12 -9.56 1.16
N TRP A 84 8.62 -10.65 1.73
CA TRP A 84 7.76 -11.63 1.05
C TRP A 84 6.25 -11.43 1.26
N GLY A 85 5.83 -10.42 2.01
CA GLY A 85 4.42 -10.17 2.27
C GLY A 85 3.63 -9.75 1.02
N ARG A 86 2.33 -10.05 1.03
CA ARG A 86 1.38 -9.69 -0.04
C ARG A 86 0.82 -8.27 0.10
N TYR A 87 1.04 -7.62 1.24
CA TYR A 87 0.56 -6.28 1.53
C TYR A 87 1.69 -5.37 1.97
N ILE A 88 1.51 -4.08 1.74
CA ILE A 88 2.36 -3.01 2.27
C ILE A 88 1.50 -2.17 3.20
N LEU A 89 1.96 -2.00 4.44
CA LEU A 89 1.38 -1.09 5.43
C LEU A 89 2.23 0.17 5.52
N LYS A 90 1.60 1.32 5.47
CA LYS A 90 2.22 2.63 5.62
C LYS A 90 1.54 3.35 6.79
N PRO A 91 2.17 3.44 7.95
CA PRO A 91 1.64 4.14 9.12
C PRO A 91 1.73 5.65 8.96
N GLN A 92 1.02 6.37 9.84
CA GLN A 92 1.14 7.81 9.98
C GLN A 92 2.59 8.21 10.29
N THR A 93 3.09 9.25 9.61
CA THR A 93 4.41 9.84 9.85
C THR A 93 4.33 11.01 10.83
N GLU A 94 5.46 11.34 11.46
CA GLU A 94 5.54 12.52 12.34
C GLU A 94 5.63 13.83 11.53
N GLN A 95 6.17 13.77 10.31
CA GLN A 95 6.43 14.96 9.48
C GLN A 95 5.17 15.51 8.81
N PHE A 96 4.26 14.64 8.39
CA PHE A 96 3.08 15.02 7.63
C PHE A 96 1.83 14.43 8.27
N LYS A 97 0.89 15.31 8.66
CA LYS A 97 -0.38 14.89 9.24
C LYS A 97 -1.28 14.24 8.17
N TYR A 98 -2.07 13.26 8.60
CA TYR A 98 -3.08 12.59 7.76
C TYR A 98 -2.52 11.92 6.49
N MET A 99 -1.25 11.47 6.52
CA MET A 99 -0.64 10.80 5.35
C MET A 99 -1.41 9.57 4.88
N PRO A 100 -1.85 8.65 5.76
CA PRO A 100 -2.67 7.51 5.35
C PRO A 100 -3.95 7.92 4.63
N GLU A 101 -4.66 8.90 5.18
CA GLU A 101 -5.94 9.38 4.63
C GLU A 101 -5.73 10.11 3.29
N VAL A 102 -4.67 10.92 3.18
CA VAL A 102 -4.32 11.61 1.93
C VAL A 102 -3.93 10.60 0.85
N GLU A 103 -3.15 9.56 1.19
CA GLU A 103 -2.76 8.53 0.23
C GLU A 103 -3.98 7.73 -0.25
N ASP A 104 -4.85 7.31 0.65
CA ASP A 104 -6.06 6.58 0.31
C ASP A 104 -7.04 7.42 -0.52
N LEU A 105 -7.24 8.69 -0.14
CA LEU A 105 -8.07 9.63 -0.90
C LEU A 105 -7.52 9.84 -2.32
N THR A 106 -6.20 10.00 -2.46
CA THR A 106 -5.55 10.17 -3.76
C THR A 106 -5.79 8.96 -4.66
N MET A 107 -5.71 7.76 -4.11
CA MET A 107 -5.99 6.53 -4.85
C MET A 107 -7.47 6.43 -5.27
N HIS A 108 -8.41 6.83 -4.42
CA HIS A 108 -9.83 6.90 -4.79
C HIS A 108 -10.10 7.94 -5.89
N LEU A 109 -9.44 9.09 -5.84
CA LEU A 109 -9.53 10.10 -6.90
C LEU A 109 -8.97 9.55 -8.23
N ALA A 110 -7.88 8.81 -8.19
CA ALA A 110 -7.33 8.13 -9.36
C ALA A 110 -8.31 7.09 -9.93
N GLU A 111 -8.97 6.28 -9.08
CA GLU A 111 -10.04 5.36 -9.53
C GLU A 111 -11.20 6.11 -10.22
N LEU A 112 -11.64 7.24 -9.66
CA LEU A 112 -12.68 8.09 -10.26
C LEU A 112 -12.25 8.65 -11.61
N ALA A 113 -10.98 8.98 -11.76
CA ALA A 113 -10.36 9.39 -13.02
C ALA A 113 -10.10 8.22 -13.99
N LYS A 114 -10.53 6.98 -13.64
CA LYS A 114 -10.35 5.74 -14.41
C LYS A 114 -8.87 5.32 -14.60
N VAL A 115 -7.99 5.80 -13.73
CA VAL A 115 -6.62 5.29 -13.63
C VAL A 115 -6.65 3.94 -12.95
N ASN A 116 -5.89 2.98 -13.48
CA ASN A 116 -5.74 1.68 -12.85
C ASN A 116 -4.93 1.80 -11.56
N VAL A 117 -5.55 1.51 -10.43
CA VAL A 117 -4.91 1.55 -9.12
C VAL A 117 -4.79 0.15 -8.51
N VAL A 118 -3.84 -0.03 -7.61
CA VAL A 118 -3.72 -1.25 -6.80
C VAL A 118 -4.84 -1.30 -5.77
N PRO A 119 -5.31 -2.49 -5.34
CA PRO A 119 -6.25 -2.59 -4.23
C PRO A 119 -5.66 -1.96 -2.96
N HIS A 120 -6.36 -1.01 -2.39
CA HIS A 120 -5.92 -0.20 -1.26
C HIS A 120 -7.06 0.07 -0.29
N SER A 121 -6.75 0.50 0.92
CA SER A 121 -7.72 0.94 1.92
C SER A 121 -7.02 1.62 3.09
N LEU A 122 -7.77 2.32 3.91
CA LEU A 122 -7.38 2.56 5.29
C LEU A 122 -7.55 1.26 6.11
N ILE A 123 -6.78 1.11 7.17
CA ILE A 123 -6.91 0.04 8.17
C ILE A 123 -6.61 0.61 9.54
N ARG A 124 -7.22 0.01 10.58
CA ARG A 124 -7.09 0.48 11.94
C ARG A 124 -6.13 -0.40 12.74
N PHE A 125 -5.21 0.23 13.45
CA PHE A 125 -4.37 -0.40 14.46
C PHE A 125 -5.18 -0.77 15.72
N ALA A 126 -4.61 -1.61 16.58
CA ALA A 126 -5.23 -2.00 17.84
C ALA A 126 -5.47 -0.82 18.81
N ASP A 127 -4.70 0.25 18.70
CA ASP A 127 -4.86 1.50 19.47
C ASP A 127 -5.82 2.52 18.83
N GLY A 128 -6.46 2.17 17.71
CA GLY A 128 -7.44 3.01 17.02
C GLY A 128 -6.86 3.95 15.96
N GLU A 129 -5.54 4.11 15.87
CA GLU A 129 -4.87 4.91 14.84
C GLU A 129 -5.05 4.31 13.44
N LEU A 130 -5.03 5.16 12.41
CA LEU A 130 -5.17 4.73 11.02
C LEU A 130 -3.81 4.52 10.34
N ALA A 131 -3.78 3.56 9.43
CA ALA A 131 -2.70 3.36 8.49
C ALA A 131 -3.28 3.14 7.08
N TYR A 132 -2.49 3.38 6.06
CA TYR A 132 -2.81 2.98 4.69
C TYR A 132 -2.28 1.58 4.43
N ILE A 133 -3.09 0.74 3.80
CA ILE A 133 -2.72 -0.61 3.39
C ILE A 133 -2.98 -0.80 1.91
N THR A 134 -2.04 -1.42 1.21
CA THR A 134 -2.19 -1.75 -0.21
C THR A 134 -1.73 -3.17 -0.50
N LYS A 135 -2.42 -3.82 -1.43
CA LYS A 135 -2.02 -5.14 -1.93
C LYS A 135 -0.89 -4.98 -2.94
N ARG A 136 0.13 -5.81 -2.84
CA ARG A 136 1.28 -5.77 -3.76
C ARG A 136 0.92 -6.38 -5.11
N ILE A 137 1.21 -5.65 -6.18
CA ILE A 137 1.05 -6.13 -7.57
C ILE A 137 2.25 -6.95 -8.06
N ASP A 138 3.39 -6.85 -7.38
CA ASP A 138 4.59 -7.62 -7.67
C ASP A 138 4.59 -9.01 -7.00
N ARG A 139 3.38 -9.56 -6.79
CA ARG A 139 3.17 -10.92 -6.28
C ARG A 139 2.16 -11.66 -7.14
N THR A 140 2.50 -12.90 -7.51
CA THR A 140 1.54 -13.82 -8.12
C THR A 140 0.48 -14.25 -7.10
N ALA A 141 -0.59 -14.91 -7.56
CA ALA A 141 -1.58 -15.51 -6.67
C ALA A 141 -0.97 -16.57 -5.72
N LYS A 142 0.15 -17.18 -6.10
CA LYS A 142 0.91 -18.14 -5.28
C LYS A 142 1.90 -17.47 -4.32
N GLY A 143 2.01 -16.13 -4.35
CA GLY A 143 2.94 -15.36 -3.51
C GLY A 143 4.36 -15.22 -4.07
N GLU A 144 4.63 -15.71 -5.27
CA GLU A 144 5.93 -15.57 -5.92
C GLU A 144 6.20 -14.12 -6.30
N LYS A 145 7.43 -13.68 -6.14
CA LYS A 145 7.82 -12.30 -6.49
C LYS A 145 7.96 -12.14 -8.00
N LEU A 146 7.27 -11.16 -8.55
CA LEU A 146 7.50 -10.67 -9.91
C LEU A 146 8.59 -9.60 -9.91
N PRO A 147 9.45 -9.54 -10.94
CA PRO A 147 10.38 -8.44 -11.13
C PRO A 147 9.61 -7.12 -11.20
N MET A 148 10.07 -6.12 -10.46
CA MET A 148 9.52 -4.77 -10.45
C MET A 148 10.62 -3.78 -10.13
N GLU A 149 10.75 -2.75 -10.96
CA GLU A 149 11.70 -1.67 -10.78
C GLU A 149 10.96 -0.33 -10.87
N ASP A 150 11.38 0.64 -10.08
CA ASP A 150 10.88 2.01 -10.21
C ASP A 150 11.67 2.80 -11.28
N MET A 151 11.15 3.97 -11.68
CA MET A 151 11.77 4.79 -12.72
C MET A 151 13.15 5.29 -12.34
N CYS A 152 13.49 5.38 -11.05
CA CYS A 152 14.81 5.73 -10.59
C CYS A 152 15.81 4.59 -10.87
N GLN A 153 15.39 3.34 -10.61
CA GLN A 153 16.17 2.14 -10.89
C GLN A 153 16.38 1.95 -12.40
N LEU A 154 15.30 2.04 -13.19
CA LEU A 154 15.37 1.96 -14.67
C LEU A 154 16.23 3.05 -15.31
N SER A 155 16.40 4.19 -14.64
CA SER A 155 17.31 5.25 -15.06
C SER A 155 18.73 5.14 -14.51
N GLU A 156 19.05 4.02 -13.86
CA GLU A 156 20.37 3.75 -13.24
C GLU A 156 20.83 4.85 -12.29
N ARG A 157 19.87 5.48 -11.58
CA ARG A 157 20.14 6.59 -10.66
C ARG A 157 20.16 6.10 -9.21
N LEU A 158 20.99 6.73 -8.39
CA LEU A 158 21.01 6.49 -6.95
C LEU A 158 19.70 6.97 -6.29
N THR A 159 19.29 6.30 -5.23
CA THR A 159 18.03 6.56 -4.51
C THR A 159 17.90 8.02 -4.02
N GLU A 160 19.01 8.69 -3.71
CA GLU A 160 19.04 10.11 -3.32
C GLU A 160 18.53 11.06 -4.41
N TYR A 161 18.50 10.60 -5.67
CA TYR A 161 17.98 11.35 -6.81
C TYR A 161 16.56 10.93 -7.21
N LYS A 162 15.90 10.07 -6.43
CA LYS A 162 14.59 9.48 -6.77
C LYS A 162 13.53 10.53 -7.12
N TYR A 163 13.53 11.65 -6.42
CA TYR A 163 12.57 12.74 -6.61
C TYR A 163 13.11 13.93 -7.41
N LYS A 164 14.29 13.76 -8.05
CA LYS A 164 14.91 14.80 -8.88
C LYS A 164 14.82 14.39 -10.34
N GLY A 165 14.06 15.12 -11.12
CA GLY A 165 13.91 14.84 -12.55
C GLY A 165 12.74 15.58 -13.16
N SER A 166 12.39 15.22 -14.38
CA SER A 166 11.22 15.75 -15.08
C SER A 166 10.36 14.60 -15.60
N TYR A 167 9.10 14.87 -15.85
CA TYR A 167 8.16 13.91 -16.40
C TYR A 167 8.56 13.45 -17.82
N GLU A 168 9.20 14.33 -18.61
CA GLU A 168 9.71 13.95 -19.93
C GLU A 168 10.82 12.88 -19.86
N LYS A 169 11.63 12.90 -18.81
CA LYS A 169 12.63 11.83 -18.58
C LYS A 169 11.94 10.50 -18.27
N ILE A 170 10.88 10.51 -17.47
CA ILE A 170 10.09 9.33 -17.20
C ILE A 170 9.46 8.80 -18.49
N ALA A 171 8.84 9.66 -19.29
CA ALA A 171 8.28 9.26 -20.58
C ALA A 171 9.33 8.64 -21.51
N LYS A 172 10.56 9.14 -21.54
CA LYS A 172 11.68 8.54 -22.32
C LYS A 172 12.06 7.15 -21.80
N ILE A 173 12.05 6.94 -20.49
CA ILE A 173 12.31 5.63 -19.88
C ILE A 173 11.20 4.65 -20.26
N ILE A 174 9.93 5.06 -20.19
CA ILE A 174 8.79 4.25 -20.64
C ILE A 174 8.97 3.87 -22.13
N MET A 175 9.32 4.83 -22.98
CA MET A 175 9.57 4.57 -24.40
C MET A 175 10.70 3.54 -24.64
N GLN A 176 11.68 3.49 -23.76
CA GLN A 176 12.83 2.59 -23.90
C GLN A 176 12.53 1.16 -23.43
N TYR A 177 11.78 1.00 -22.34
CA TYR A 177 11.63 -0.29 -21.65
C TYR A 177 10.27 -0.94 -21.81
N SER A 178 9.23 -0.20 -22.20
CA SER A 178 7.89 -0.77 -22.36
C SER A 178 7.76 -1.61 -23.61
N SER A 179 6.97 -2.66 -23.53
CA SER A 179 6.56 -3.49 -24.69
C SER A 179 5.50 -2.78 -25.56
N VAL A 180 4.77 -1.79 -25.01
CA VAL A 180 3.76 -1.00 -25.74
C VAL A 180 3.97 0.51 -25.51
N PRO A 181 5.15 1.04 -25.86
CA PRO A 181 5.65 2.30 -25.34
C PRO A 181 4.77 3.50 -25.61
N LYS A 182 4.15 3.59 -26.78
CA LYS A 182 3.29 4.74 -27.14
C LYS A 182 2.04 4.82 -26.26
N LEU A 183 1.40 3.66 -26.00
CA LEU A 183 0.21 3.60 -25.16
C LEU A 183 0.58 3.90 -23.70
N ASP A 184 1.67 3.31 -23.19
CA ASP A 184 2.09 3.52 -21.81
C ASP A 184 2.54 4.96 -21.54
N VAL A 185 3.11 5.66 -22.52
CA VAL A 185 3.40 7.09 -22.39
C VAL A 185 2.11 7.90 -22.34
N ILE A 186 1.09 7.58 -23.14
CA ILE A 186 -0.22 8.24 -23.05
C ILE A 186 -0.83 8.02 -21.67
N ASN A 187 -0.91 6.77 -21.22
CA ASN A 187 -1.42 6.41 -19.88
C ASN A 187 -0.66 7.14 -18.77
N PHE A 188 0.66 7.29 -18.91
CA PHE A 188 1.48 8.04 -17.95
C PHE A 188 1.08 9.53 -17.92
N TRP A 189 0.91 10.17 -19.07
CA TRP A 189 0.51 11.58 -19.13
C TRP A 189 -0.91 11.84 -18.64
N GLU A 190 -1.79 10.85 -18.69
CA GLU A 190 -3.13 10.93 -18.09
C GLU A 190 -3.11 10.95 -16.55
N GLN A 191 -2.00 10.53 -15.93
CA GLN A 191 -1.83 10.46 -14.48
C GLN A 191 -1.12 11.70 -13.89
N VAL A 192 -0.51 12.53 -14.74
CA VAL A 192 0.29 13.70 -14.38
C VAL A 192 -0.51 14.99 -14.53
#